data_553316e2f679f754a1dabd3541594bda
#
_entry.id   553316e2f679f754a1dabd3541594bda
#
_cell.length_a   1.000
_cell.length_b   1.000
_cell.length_c   1.000
_cell.angle_alpha   90.00
_cell.angle_beta   90.00
_cell.angle_gamma   90.00
#
_symmetry.space_group_name_H-M   'P 1'
#
loop_
_entity.id
_entity.type
_entity.pdbx_description
1 polymer ?
#
loop_
_entity_poly.entity_id
_entity_poly.type
_entity_poly.pdbx_seq_one_letter_code
_entity_poly.pdbx_strand_id
1 'polypeptide(L)'
;GMIYMRGQVGDYDSWVAATGDDSWSWQNALRRYKSFEDYHGAANQWHSKGGEWTVSKQRLRWPIMDIFREAAVQAGIPSADDFNQGDNFGVGYFDVSQRKGWRLNTSKAFLRDAAKRPNLTVITEAIVNKLLIDDASKNCYGVQYIKEGKTVDVLCSNHNGGSQGEVILSAGAIGSVQVLERSGVGSAAHLNKLGIPVVADLPGVGENLQDHLQLRMIYKVNNIKTLNTKANSLLGKLLIGMEYVFKRSGPMSMAPSQLGAFAYSSPDQPSANLEYHVQPLSLEKFGEDLHSFNAITASVCNLRPTSRGSVHISSIDPEAPPVIAPNYLSTDEDRKVAADSLRLTRKIVECPALKPYTPDEYKPGKQFQTDEELIKAAGDIGTTIFHPVGTCKMGRDDDPMAVLDSQLRVRGIHHLRVVDASAMPTITSGNTAAPTMMIAQRAAELLTSE
;
A
#
# COMPACT_ATOMS: atom_id res chain seq x y z
N GLY A 1 -6.43 -2.47 0.40
CA GLY A 1 -5.93 -3.58 1.19
C GLY A 1 -6.92 -4.08 2.22
N MET A 2 -6.49 -5.09 2.97
CA MET A 2 -7.30 -5.62 4.08
C MET A 2 -6.50 -5.68 5.39
N ILE A 3 -5.19 -5.81 5.30
CA ILE A 3 -4.27 -5.70 6.44
C ILE A 3 -4.22 -4.23 6.86
N TYR A 4 -4.30 -3.98 8.17
CA TYR A 4 -4.27 -2.65 8.75
C TYR A 4 -2.90 -2.40 9.40
N MET A 5 -2.14 -1.48 8.82
CA MET A 5 -0.80 -1.09 9.28
C MET A 5 -0.64 0.42 9.25
N ARG A 6 -0.02 0.99 10.29
CA ARG A 6 0.22 2.43 10.41
C ARG A 6 1.65 2.85 10.07
N GLY A 7 2.57 1.89 9.97
CA GLY A 7 4.01 2.16 9.84
C GLY A 7 4.70 2.39 11.19
N GLN A 8 5.90 2.92 11.12
CA GLN A 8 6.77 3.20 12.27
C GLN A 8 6.88 4.72 12.52
N VAL A 9 7.30 5.11 13.73
CA VAL A 9 7.57 6.53 14.07
C VAL A 9 8.52 7.17 13.07
N GLY A 10 9.61 6.50 12.73
CA GLY A 10 10.63 7.00 11.80
C GLY A 10 10.14 7.28 10.37
N ASP A 11 9.03 6.66 9.93
CA ASP A 11 8.42 6.98 8.64
C ASP A 11 7.91 8.43 8.64
N TYR A 12 7.25 8.84 9.72
CA TYR A 12 6.67 10.18 9.89
C TYR A 12 7.73 11.23 10.21
N ASP A 13 8.79 10.85 10.95
CA ASP A 13 9.97 11.72 11.13
C ASP A 13 10.62 12.04 9.78
N SER A 14 10.67 11.05 8.87
CA SER A 14 11.15 11.25 7.50
C SER A 14 10.22 12.19 6.71
N TRP A 15 8.90 12.13 6.92
CA TRP A 15 7.95 13.03 6.26
C TRP A 15 8.07 14.46 6.80
N VAL A 16 8.27 14.63 8.11
CA VAL A 16 8.58 15.95 8.72
C VAL A 16 9.86 16.53 8.12
N ALA A 17 10.92 15.71 8.04
CA ALA A 17 12.19 16.15 7.45
C ALA A 17 12.03 16.56 5.97
N ALA A 18 11.25 15.78 5.19
CA ALA A 18 11.02 16.05 3.77
C ALA A 18 10.16 17.31 3.53
N THR A 19 9.20 17.60 4.40
CA THR A 19 8.23 18.71 4.22
C THR A 19 8.56 19.95 5.03
N GLY A 20 9.33 19.83 6.11
CA GLY A 20 9.54 20.90 7.09
C GLY A 20 8.31 21.19 7.96
N ASP A 21 7.29 20.33 7.95
CA ASP A 21 5.99 20.55 8.61
C ASP A 21 5.73 19.48 9.67
N ASP A 22 5.75 19.86 10.95
CA ASP A 22 5.50 18.98 12.09
C ASP A 22 4.07 18.39 12.11
N SER A 23 3.15 18.95 11.33
CA SER A 23 1.79 18.38 11.21
C SER A 23 1.78 16.95 10.66
N TRP A 24 2.89 16.50 10.05
CA TRP A 24 3.11 15.14 9.57
C TRP A 24 3.82 14.22 10.58
N SER A 25 4.15 14.72 11.78
CA SER A 25 4.78 13.91 12.86
C SER A 25 3.90 12.72 13.29
N TRP A 26 4.54 11.72 13.91
CA TRP A 26 3.83 10.54 14.42
C TRP A 26 2.67 10.90 15.36
N GLN A 27 2.84 11.86 16.28
CA GLN A 27 1.80 12.29 17.21
C GLN A 27 0.56 12.80 16.47
N ASN A 28 0.77 13.61 15.44
CA ASN A 28 -0.30 14.15 14.60
C ASN A 28 -0.93 13.07 13.71
N ALA A 29 -0.13 12.17 13.16
CA ALA A 29 -0.62 11.02 12.41
C ALA A 29 -1.45 10.07 13.29
N LEU A 30 -0.96 9.75 14.49
CA LEU A 30 -1.67 8.89 15.47
C LEU A 30 -3.03 9.49 15.85
N ARG A 31 -3.11 10.81 16.11
CA ARG A 31 -4.37 11.50 16.39
C ARG A 31 -5.37 11.29 15.23
N ARG A 32 -4.92 11.40 13.97
CA ARG A 32 -5.76 11.20 12.79
C ARG A 32 -6.17 9.74 12.61
N TYR A 33 -5.27 8.77 12.84
CA TYR A 33 -5.63 7.35 12.84
C TYR A 33 -6.74 7.06 13.85
N LYS A 34 -6.61 7.58 15.06
CA LYS A 34 -7.60 7.39 16.12
C LYS A 34 -8.93 8.06 15.82
N SER A 35 -8.97 9.13 15.02
CA SER A 35 -10.23 9.85 14.73
C SER A 35 -11.22 9.04 13.89
N PHE A 36 -10.74 8.15 13.01
CA PHE A 36 -11.61 7.32 12.17
C PHE A 36 -11.66 5.85 12.57
N GLU A 37 -10.87 5.42 13.55
CA GLU A 37 -10.75 4.01 13.93
C GLU A 37 -11.88 3.53 14.83
N ASP A 38 -12.37 2.30 14.57
CA ASP A 38 -13.19 1.50 15.47
C ASP A 38 -12.46 0.18 15.76
N TYR A 39 -11.62 0.18 16.79
CA TYR A 39 -10.73 -0.94 17.14
C TYR A 39 -11.48 -2.04 17.87
N HIS A 40 -11.14 -3.32 17.63
CA HIS A 40 -11.78 -4.47 18.27
C HIS A 40 -11.55 -4.55 19.79
N GLY A 41 -10.40 -4.07 20.28
CA GLY A 41 -10.03 -4.05 21.71
C GLY A 41 -10.57 -2.82 22.46
N ALA A 42 -10.16 -2.61 23.70
CA ALA A 42 -10.44 -1.39 24.43
C ALA A 42 -9.69 -0.19 23.84
N ALA A 43 -10.29 1.00 23.96
CA ALA A 43 -9.58 2.24 23.65
C ALA A 43 -8.40 2.42 24.62
N ASN A 44 -7.27 2.91 24.10
CA ASN A 44 -6.04 3.13 24.86
C ASN A 44 -5.22 4.28 24.23
N GLN A 45 -3.96 4.44 24.63
CA GLN A 45 -3.09 5.48 24.06
C GLN A 45 -2.90 5.35 22.54
N TRP A 46 -2.95 4.13 21.98
CA TRP A 46 -2.72 3.83 20.58
C TRP A 46 -4.00 3.69 19.76
N HIS A 47 -5.10 3.27 20.35
CA HIS A 47 -6.33 2.88 19.67
C HIS A 47 -7.57 3.63 20.18
N SER A 48 -8.56 3.80 19.31
CA SER A 48 -9.87 4.37 19.64
C SER A 48 -11.01 3.48 19.14
N LYS A 49 -12.22 3.88 19.48
CA LYS A 49 -13.48 3.20 19.13
C LYS A 49 -14.49 4.18 18.56
N GLY A 50 -15.43 3.64 17.80
CA GLY A 50 -16.60 4.39 17.33
C GLY A 50 -16.37 5.16 16.03
N GLY A 51 -15.18 5.05 15.42
CA GLY A 51 -14.95 5.58 14.09
C GLY A 51 -15.55 4.71 12.99
N GLU A 52 -15.51 5.20 11.76
CA GLU A 52 -16.10 4.55 10.60
C GLU A 52 -15.30 3.33 10.14
N TRP A 53 -14.00 3.29 10.44
CA TRP A 53 -13.09 2.25 9.99
C TRP A 53 -12.88 1.18 11.04
N THR A 54 -13.60 0.06 10.88
CA THR A 54 -13.47 -1.06 11.81
C THR A 54 -12.18 -1.84 11.57
N VAL A 55 -11.39 -1.99 12.63
CA VAL A 55 -10.18 -2.82 12.71
C VAL A 55 -10.47 -4.01 13.60
N SER A 56 -10.30 -5.22 13.09
CA SER A 56 -10.67 -6.45 13.79
C SER A 56 -9.58 -7.52 13.71
N LYS A 57 -9.62 -8.47 14.64
CA LYS A 57 -8.83 -9.71 14.52
C LYS A 57 -9.36 -10.57 13.36
N GLN A 58 -8.47 -11.33 12.75
CA GLN A 58 -8.85 -12.29 11.71
C GLN A 58 -9.73 -13.41 12.28
N ARG A 59 -10.68 -13.88 11.47
CA ARG A 59 -11.69 -14.89 11.87
C ARG A 59 -11.29 -16.31 11.50
N LEU A 60 -10.02 -16.55 11.28
CA LEU A 60 -9.45 -17.84 10.93
C LEU A 60 -8.04 -17.97 11.49
N ARG A 61 -7.70 -19.14 11.98
CA ARG A 61 -6.34 -19.54 12.33
C ARG A 61 -5.99 -20.85 11.67
N TRP A 62 -4.72 -21.00 11.32
CA TRP A 62 -4.16 -22.24 10.78
C TRP A 62 -3.04 -22.72 11.71
N PRO A 63 -3.04 -24.01 12.13
CA PRO A 63 -1.99 -24.53 13.01
C PRO A 63 -0.57 -24.26 12.48
N ILE A 64 -0.37 -24.38 11.17
CA ILE A 64 0.95 -24.12 10.56
C ILE A 64 1.41 -22.67 10.72
N MET A 65 0.48 -21.71 10.83
CA MET A 65 0.83 -20.31 11.10
C MET A 65 1.28 -20.11 12.54
N ASP A 66 0.64 -20.77 13.52
CA ASP A 66 1.07 -20.73 14.91
C ASP A 66 2.47 -21.37 15.07
N ILE A 67 2.73 -22.45 14.32
CA ILE A 67 4.04 -23.12 14.27
C ILE A 67 5.11 -22.22 13.63
N PHE A 68 4.78 -21.53 12.54
CA PHE A 68 5.71 -20.55 11.93
C PHE A 68 6.01 -19.40 12.89
N ARG A 69 4.98 -18.91 13.64
CA ARG A 69 5.17 -17.90 14.68
C ARG A 69 6.16 -18.36 15.74
N GLU A 70 6.02 -19.60 16.22
CA GLU A 70 6.95 -20.19 17.17
C GLU A 70 8.37 -20.31 16.60
N ALA A 71 8.50 -20.73 15.34
CA ALA A 71 9.79 -20.80 14.66
C ALA A 71 10.45 -19.42 14.54
N ALA A 72 9.68 -18.39 14.22
CA ALA A 72 10.19 -17.01 14.17
C ALA A 72 10.67 -16.52 15.55
N VAL A 73 9.95 -16.89 16.63
CA VAL A 73 10.40 -16.60 18.00
C VAL A 73 11.70 -17.32 18.32
N GLN A 74 11.83 -18.59 17.94
CA GLN A 74 13.09 -19.36 18.09
C GLN A 74 14.23 -18.77 17.26
N ALA A 75 13.95 -18.10 16.15
CA ALA A 75 14.94 -17.39 15.33
C ALA A 75 15.35 -16.03 15.91
N GLY A 76 14.67 -15.54 16.96
CA GLY A 76 15.00 -14.30 17.68
C GLY A 76 14.04 -13.12 17.38
N ILE A 77 12.91 -13.36 16.70
CA ILE A 77 11.87 -12.35 16.44
C ILE A 77 10.85 -12.42 17.58
N PRO A 78 10.67 -11.40 18.44
CA PRO A 78 9.75 -11.48 19.57
C PRO A 78 8.29 -11.62 19.13
N SER A 79 7.46 -12.21 19.98
CA SER A 79 6.01 -12.24 19.73
C SER A 79 5.40 -10.85 19.88
N ALA A 80 4.55 -10.46 18.94
CA ALA A 80 3.79 -9.21 18.96
C ALA A 80 2.29 -9.50 18.83
N ASP A 81 1.48 -8.83 19.66
CA ASP A 81 0.02 -8.90 19.60
C ASP A 81 -0.58 -7.73 18.81
N ASP A 82 0.19 -6.67 18.62
CA ASP A 82 -0.19 -5.45 17.92
C ASP A 82 1.02 -4.79 17.27
N PHE A 83 0.92 -4.49 15.97
CA PHE A 83 1.96 -3.84 15.17
C PHE A 83 1.75 -2.34 15.00
N ASN A 84 0.71 -1.75 15.59
CA ASN A 84 0.25 -0.39 15.29
C ASN A 84 0.57 0.63 16.41
N GLN A 85 1.64 0.38 17.16
CA GLN A 85 2.06 1.21 18.30
C GLN A 85 3.25 2.13 18.00
N GLY A 86 3.63 2.26 16.71
CA GLY A 86 4.79 3.07 16.29
C GLY A 86 6.10 2.31 16.20
N ASP A 87 6.18 1.13 16.79
CA ASP A 87 7.18 0.10 16.56
C ASP A 87 6.46 -1.20 16.20
N ASN A 88 6.85 -1.83 15.09
CA ASN A 88 6.22 -3.03 14.59
C ASN A 88 7.10 -4.28 14.71
N PHE A 89 8.30 -4.19 15.33
CA PHE A 89 9.20 -5.33 15.48
C PHE A 89 8.53 -6.49 16.22
N GLY A 90 8.48 -7.66 15.58
CA GLY A 90 7.91 -8.86 16.17
C GLY A 90 7.16 -9.75 15.18
N VAL A 91 6.59 -10.86 15.65
CA VAL A 91 5.78 -11.80 14.88
C VAL A 91 4.40 -11.99 15.50
N GLY A 92 3.34 -11.85 14.69
CA GLY A 92 1.96 -11.95 15.15
C GLY A 92 0.94 -11.99 14.03
N TYR A 93 -0.34 -12.14 14.38
CA TYR A 93 -1.42 -12.08 13.41
C TYR A 93 -1.77 -10.62 13.10
N PHE A 94 -1.85 -10.29 11.82
CA PHE A 94 -2.28 -8.96 11.40
C PHE A 94 -3.70 -8.64 11.86
N ASP A 95 -3.92 -7.42 12.31
CA ASP A 95 -5.23 -6.82 12.36
C ASP A 95 -5.73 -6.48 10.95
N VAL A 96 -7.04 -6.57 10.74
CA VAL A 96 -7.64 -6.45 9.41
C VAL A 96 -8.81 -5.50 9.37
N SER A 97 -8.94 -4.82 8.24
CA SER A 97 -10.08 -3.96 7.91
C SER A 97 -11.28 -4.82 7.52
N GLN A 98 -11.98 -5.31 8.54
CA GLN A 98 -13.17 -6.15 8.42
C GLN A 98 -14.26 -5.75 9.41
N ARG A 99 -15.51 -5.86 8.99
CA ARG A 99 -16.69 -5.75 9.86
C ARG A 99 -17.51 -7.04 9.78
N LYS A 100 -17.54 -7.81 10.87
CA LYS A 100 -18.26 -9.08 10.96
C LYS A 100 -17.93 -10.08 9.84
N GLY A 101 -16.63 -10.22 9.49
CA GLY A 101 -16.15 -11.12 8.43
C GLY A 101 -16.30 -10.60 6.98
N TRP A 102 -16.83 -9.40 6.78
CA TRP A 102 -16.86 -8.74 5.49
C TRP A 102 -15.69 -7.76 5.37
N ARG A 103 -15.02 -7.79 4.23
CA ARG A 103 -14.02 -6.78 3.90
C ARG A 103 -14.65 -5.39 3.95
N LEU A 104 -14.06 -4.51 4.76
CA LEU A 104 -14.37 -3.10 4.80
C LEU A 104 -13.47 -2.37 3.77
N ASN A 105 -14.06 -1.49 3.01
CA ASN A 105 -13.39 -0.56 2.11
C ASN A 105 -13.91 0.85 2.33
N THR A 106 -13.24 1.85 1.76
CA THR A 106 -13.60 3.27 1.94
C THR A 106 -15.03 3.58 1.49
N SER A 107 -15.52 2.91 0.45
CA SER A 107 -16.92 3.06 0.02
C SER A 107 -17.90 2.63 1.12
N LYS A 108 -17.65 1.50 1.79
CA LYS A 108 -18.52 1.00 2.86
C LYS A 108 -18.37 1.78 4.17
N ALA A 109 -17.16 2.26 4.46
CA ALA A 109 -16.88 2.98 5.70
C ALA A 109 -17.37 4.44 5.63
N PHE A 110 -17.06 5.15 4.55
CA PHE A 110 -17.26 6.59 4.47
C PHE A 110 -18.30 6.98 3.42
N LEU A 111 -18.19 6.48 2.17
CA LEU A 111 -19.01 6.97 1.06
C LEU A 111 -20.49 6.58 1.17
N ARG A 112 -20.81 5.37 1.66
CA ARG A 112 -22.18 4.85 1.67
C ARG A 112 -23.17 5.78 2.38
N ASP A 113 -22.78 6.34 3.51
CA ASP A 113 -23.63 7.24 4.25
C ASP A 113 -23.53 8.68 3.74
N ALA A 114 -22.36 9.12 3.31
CA ALA A 114 -22.17 10.42 2.67
C ALA A 114 -22.94 10.55 1.35
N ALA A 115 -23.05 9.48 0.55
CA ALA A 115 -23.78 9.48 -0.72
C ALA A 115 -25.31 9.75 -0.58
N LYS A 116 -25.85 9.69 0.64
CA LYS A 116 -27.26 10.05 0.93
C LYS A 116 -27.45 11.57 1.08
N ARG A 117 -26.37 12.33 1.17
CA ARG A 117 -26.44 13.79 1.36
C ARG A 117 -26.81 14.48 0.06
N PRO A 118 -27.70 15.49 0.07
CA PRO A 118 -28.15 16.17 -1.15
C PRO A 118 -27.04 16.99 -1.82
N ASN A 119 -25.98 17.33 -1.09
CA ASN A 119 -24.83 18.08 -1.60
C ASN A 119 -23.69 17.20 -2.12
N LEU A 120 -23.88 15.87 -2.25
CA LEU A 120 -22.89 14.96 -2.83
C LEU A 120 -23.46 14.25 -4.06
N THR A 121 -22.81 14.45 -5.20
CA THR A 121 -23.07 13.73 -6.45
C THR A 121 -21.93 12.75 -6.73
N VAL A 122 -22.24 11.48 -6.93
CA VAL A 122 -21.27 10.44 -7.29
C VAL A 122 -21.50 10.03 -8.75
N ILE A 123 -20.52 10.26 -9.61
CA ILE A 123 -20.54 9.88 -11.02
C ILE A 123 -19.64 8.66 -11.19
N THR A 124 -20.21 7.55 -11.64
CA THR A 124 -19.50 6.30 -11.92
C THR A 124 -19.41 6.06 -13.42
N GLU A 125 -18.56 5.09 -13.84
CA GLU A 125 -18.34 4.76 -15.25
C GLU A 125 -17.89 5.99 -16.06
N ALA A 126 -17.01 6.79 -15.44
CA ALA A 126 -16.46 8.01 -16.00
C ALA A 126 -14.93 7.97 -15.90
N ILE A 127 -14.26 8.22 -17.02
CA ILE A 127 -12.79 8.30 -17.11
C ILE A 127 -12.41 9.78 -17.10
N VAL A 128 -11.66 10.21 -16.07
CA VAL A 128 -11.11 11.58 -16.05
C VAL A 128 -10.08 11.72 -17.16
N ASN A 129 -10.36 12.61 -18.09
CA ASN A 129 -9.48 12.90 -19.21
C ASN A 129 -8.37 13.86 -18.79
N LYS A 130 -8.73 15.05 -18.33
CA LYS A 130 -7.79 16.10 -17.91
C LYS A 130 -8.42 17.07 -16.91
N LEU A 131 -7.58 17.86 -16.27
CA LEU A 131 -7.94 19.05 -15.50
C LEU A 131 -8.20 20.21 -16.44
N LEU A 132 -9.07 21.12 -16.05
CA LEU A 132 -9.32 22.38 -16.74
C LEU A 132 -8.54 23.48 -15.99
N ILE A 133 -7.42 23.91 -16.58
CA ILE A 133 -6.50 24.87 -15.98
C ILE A 133 -6.40 26.07 -16.93
N ASP A 134 -6.60 27.28 -16.40
CA ASP A 134 -6.35 28.51 -17.11
C ASP A 134 -4.85 28.78 -17.18
N ASP A 135 -4.31 28.88 -18.39
CA ASP A 135 -2.86 28.97 -18.62
C ASP A 135 -2.26 30.31 -18.12
N ALA A 136 -3.01 31.36 -18.12
CA ALA A 136 -2.52 32.68 -17.70
C ALA A 136 -2.49 32.82 -16.17
N SER A 137 -3.56 32.43 -15.50
CA SER A 137 -3.70 32.53 -14.05
C SER A 137 -3.21 31.27 -13.30
N LYS A 138 -2.91 30.17 -14.02
CA LYS A 138 -2.60 28.85 -13.44
C LYS A 138 -3.68 28.34 -12.48
N ASN A 139 -4.92 28.73 -12.71
CA ASN A 139 -6.07 28.38 -11.89
C ASN A 139 -6.74 27.11 -12.40
N CYS A 140 -6.82 26.08 -11.58
CA CYS A 140 -7.61 24.89 -11.86
C CYS A 140 -9.08 25.18 -11.53
N TYR A 141 -9.92 25.22 -12.57
CA TYR A 141 -11.34 25.60 -12.45
C TYR A 141 -12.32 24.46 -12.73
N GLY A 142 -11.83 23.24 -12.95
CA GLY A 142 -12.70 22.09 -13.17
C GLY A 142 -11.97 20.83 -13.67
N VAL A 143 -12.77 19.87 -14.05
CA VAL A 143 -12.29 18.60 -14.62
C VAL A 143 -13.10 18.23 -15.87
N GLN A 144 -12.45 17.57 -16.82
CA GLN A 144 -13.10 16.97 -17.98
C GLN A 144 -13.06 15.45 -17.82
N TYR A 145 -14.21 14.79 -18.00
CA TYR A 145 -14.29 13.35 -18.02
C TYR A 145 -15.03 12.82 -19.25
N ILE A 146 -14.80 11.55 -19.57
CA ILE A 146 -15.48 10.83 -20.65
C ILE A 146 -16.44 9.82 -20.02
N LYS A 147 -17.70 9.85 -20.45
CA LYS A 147 -18.72 8.88 -20.07
C LYS A 147 -19.57 8.53 -21.29
N GLU A 148 -19.76 7.23 -21.57
CA GLU A 148 -20.51 6.75 -22.73
C GLU A 148 -20.05 7.38 -24.05
N GLY A 149 -18.73 7.55 -24.21
CA GLY A 149 -18.10 8.17 -25.39
C GLY A 149 -18.31 9.69 -25.50
N LYS A 150 -18.94 10.34 -24.52
CA LYS A 150 -19.16 11.78 -24.50
C LYS A 150 -18.20 12.46 -23.52
N THR A 151 -17.64 13.56 -23.98
CA THR A 151 -16.83 14.44 -23.13
C THR A 151 -17.73 15.41 -22.36
N VAL A 152 -17.52 15.51 -21.05
CA VAL A 152 -18.27 16.37 -20.13
C VAL A 152 -17.32 17.16 -19.27
N ASP A 153 -17.53 18.47 -19.17
CA ASP A 153 -16.80 19.37 -18.30
C ASP A 153 -17.61 19.61 -17.02
N VAL A 154 -16.94 19.50 -15.87
CA VAL A 154 -17.48 19.88 -14.56
C VAL A 154 -16.64 21.02 -14.02
N LEU A 155 -17.29 22.15 -13.78
CA LEU A 155 -16.63 23.37 -13.33
C LEU A 155 -16.79 23.55 -11.82
N CYS A 156 -15.74 24.06 -11.17
CA CYS A 156 -15.83 24.55 -9.81
C CYS A 156 -16.73 25.78 -9.75
N SER A 157 -17.73 25.80 -8.86
CA SER A 157 -18.62 26.94 -8.70
C SER A 157 -18.06 27.93 -7.68
N ASN A 158 -18.20 29.23 -7.98
CA ASN A 158 -18.07 30.29 -6.97
C ASN A 158 -19.38 30.34 -6.17
N HIS A 159 -19.42 29.77 -4.98
CA HIS A 159 -20.60 29.80 -4.13
C HIS A 159 -20.71 31.21 -3.48
N ASN A 160 -21.73 31.99 -3.89
CA ASN A 160 -22.26 33.19 -3.20
C ASN A 160 -21.23 34.17 -2.58
N GLY A 161 -20.16 34.48 -3.31
CA GLY A 161 -19.12 35.41 -2.80
C GLY A 161 -18.13 34.76 -1.83
N GLY A 162 -18.15 33.46 -1.69
CA GLY A 162 -17.14 32.65 -0.97
C GLY A 162 -15.90 32.33 -1.80
N SER A 163 -14.99 31.54 -1.23
CA SER A 163 -13.79 31.04 -1.90
C SER A 163 -14.16 30.23 -3.16
N GLN A 164 -13.31 30.29 -4.17
CA GLN A 164 -13.44 29.46 -5.37
C GLN A 164 -13.38 27.97 -4.97
N GLY A 165 -14.20 27.12 -5.63
CA GLY A 165 -14.14 25.68 -5.43
C GLY A 165 -12.79 25.10 -5.85
N GLU A 166 -12.41 23.98 -5.28
CA GLU A 166 -11.11 23.32 -5.47
C GLU A 166 -11.26 21.93 -6.09
N VAL A 167 -10.32 21.52 -6.93
CA VAL A 167 -10.23 20.16 -7.46
C VAL A 167 -9.31 19.32 -6.56
N ILE A 168 -9.83 18.17 -6.10
CA ILE A 168 -9.05 17.20 -5.33
C ILE A 168 -8.82 15.96 -6.20
N LEU A 169 -7.57 15.73 -6.58
CA LEU A 169 -7.16 14.58 -7.36
C LEU A 169 -6.78 13.43 -6.41
N SER A 170 -7.47 12.30 -6.52
CA SER A 170 -7.29 11.12 -5.66
C SER A 170 -7.29 9.82 -6.48
N ALA A 171 -6.59 9.82 -7.62
CA ALA A 171 -6.57 8.69 -8.55
C ALA A 171 -5.47 7.66 -8.25
N GLY A 172 -4.72 7.84 -7.14
CA GLY A 172 -3.64 6.96 -6.69
C GLY A 172 -2.32 7.20 -7.40
N ALA A 173 -1.27 6.51 -6.95
CA ALA A 173 0.10 6.73 -7.40
C ALA A 173 0.32 6.59 -8.92
N ILE A 174 -0.58 5.94 -9.63
CA ILE A 174 -0.52 5.79 -11.10
C ILE A 174 -1.45 6.79 -11.77
N GLY A 175 -2.74 6.80 -11.38
CA GLY A 175 -3.76 7.58 -12.06
C GLY A 175 -3.60 9.09 -11.89
N SER A 176 -3.13 9.56 -10.74
CA SER A 176 -2.92 10.99 -10.50
C SER A 176 -1.82 11.56 -11.41
N VAL A 177 -0.74 10.80 -11.65
CA VAL A 177 0.29 11.18 -12.63
C VAL A 177 -0.31 11.28 -14.04
N GLN A 178 -1.09 10.27 -14.46
CA GLN A 178 -1.70 10.27 -15.80
C GLN A 178 -2.59 11.49 -16.02
N VAL A 179 -3.38 11.88 -15.01
CA VAL A 179 -4.26 13.05 -15.13
C VAL A 179 -3.45 14.34 -15.16
N LEU A 180 -2.42 14.50 -14.30
CA LEU A 180 -1.56 15.69 -14.29
C LEU A 180 -0.83 15.87 -15.62
N GLU A 181 -0.17 14.81 -16.12
CA GLU A 181 0.59 14.90 -17.37
C GLU A 181 -0.30 15.19 -18.59
N ARG A 182 -1.46 14.56 -18.72
CA ARG A 182 -2.43 14.89 -19.78
C ARG A 182 -2.97 16.32 -19.69
N SER A 183 -2.89 16.92 -18.50
CA SER A 183 -3.29 18.31 -18.26
C SER A 183 -2.16 19.33 -18.48
N GLY A 184 -0.99 18.90 -18.96
CA GLY A 184 0.16 19.76 -19.16
C GLY A 184 0.96 20.07 -17.88
N VAL A 185 0.77 19.30 -16.81
CA VAL A 185 1.48 19.44 -15.53
C VAL A 185 2.44 18.26 -15.37
N GLY A 186 3.74 18.52 -15.50
CA GLY A 186 4.77 17.47 -15.47
C GLY A 186 6.07 17.96 -16.09
N SER A 187 7.00 17.02 -16.37
CA SER A 187 8.27 17.34 -17.02
C SER A 187 8.04 17.93 -18.41
N ALA A 188 8.46 19.18 -18.63
CA ALA A 188 8.34 19.85 -19.92
C ALA A 188 8.98 19.03 -21.05
N ALA A 189 10.11 18.38 -20.80
CA ALA A 189 10.78 17.55 -21.78
C ALA A 189 9.94 16.34 -22.20
N HIS A 190 9.23 15.70 -21.25
CA HIS A 190 8.34 14.57 -21.53
C HIS A 190 7.06 15.03 -22.24
N LEU A 191 6.40 16.06 -21.73
CA LEU A 191 5.17 16.60 -22.30
C LEU A 191 5.34 17.05 -23.77
N ASN A 192 6.44 17.75 -24.07
CA ASN A 192 6.76 18.21 -25.43
C ASN A 192 6.95 17.02 -26.41
N LYS A 193 7.53 15.89 -25.97
CA LYS A 193 7.66 14.70 -26.81
C LYS A 193 6.29 14.10 -27.19
N LEU A 194 5.29 14.28 -26.35
CA LEU A 194 3.92 13.83 -26.59
C LEU A 194 3.03 14.89 -27.26
N GLY A 195 3.59 16.07 -27.57
CA GLY A 195 2.84 17.19 -28.17
C GLY A 195 1.83 17.84 -27.20
N ILE A 196 2.03 17.70 -25.88
CA ILE A 196 1.17 18.29 -24.85
C ILE A 196 1.69 19.68 -24.50
N PRO A 197 0.87 20.75 -24.58
CA PRO A 197 1.25 22.06 -24.11
C PRO A 197 1.61 22.05 -22.62
N VAL A 198 2.74 22.66 -22.28
CA VAL A 198 3.22 22.72 -20.89
C VAL A 198 2.50 23.83 -20.15
N VAL A 199 1.67 23.47 -19.17
CA VAL A 199 0.99 24.40 -18.26
C VAL A 199 1.90 24.71 -17.07
N ALA A 200 2.50 23.67 -16.47
CA ALA A 200 3.49 23.83 -15.40
C ALA A 200 4.61 22.78 -15.56
N ASP A 201 5.86 23.24 -15.58
CA ASP A 201 7.02 22.38 -15.59
C ASP A 201 7.32 21.90 -14.16
N LEU A 202 6.86 20.69 -13.85
CA LEU A 202 7.05 20.01 -12.56
C LEU A 202 7.73 18.67 -12.82
N PRO A 203 9.07 18.63 -12.87
CA PRO A 203 9.82 17.43 -13.25
C PRO A 203 9.64 16.25 -12.28
N GLY A 204 9.16 16.49 -11.06
CA GLY A 204 8.89 15.44 -10.08
C GLY A 204 7.61 14.64 -10.33
N VAL A 205 6.72 15.10 -11.23
CA VAL A 205 5.49 14.34 -11.55
C VAL A 205 5.86 13.02 -12.22
N GLY A 206 5.41 11.91 -11.63
CA GLY A 206 5.70 10.56 -12.09
C GLY A 206 7.02 9.98 -11.61
N GLU A 207 7.90 10.78 -11.02
CA GLU A 207 9.18 10.34 -10.47
C GLU A 207 9.05 9.86 -9.01
N ASN A 208 10.14 9.33 -8.43
CA ASN A 208 10.19 8.85 -7.05
C ASN A 208 9.22 7.70 -6.75
N LEU A 209 8.77 6.95 -7.74
CA LEU A 209 7.95 5.74 -7.52
C LEU A 209 8.68 4.80 -6.56
N GLN A 210 7.99 4.45 -5.48
CA GLN A 210 8.41 3.46 -4.50
C GLN A 210 7.33 2.40 -4.37
N ASP A 211 7.75 1.17 -4.14
CA ASP A 211 6.86 0.04 -3.89
C ASP A 211 7.60 -1.04 -3.10
N HIS A 212 6.89 -1.85 -2.34
CA HIS A 212 7.46 -2.99 -1.67
C HIS A 212 7.56 -4.19 -2.64
N LEU A 213 8.80 -4.57 -2.98
CA LEU A 213 9.07 -5.82 -3.70
C LEU A 213 9.00 -6.98 -2.71
N GLN A 214 7.99 -7.85 -2.84
CA GLN A 214 7.93 -9.07 -2.04
C GLN A 214 8.65 -10.23 -2.72
N LEU A 215 9.49 -10.91 -1.98
CA LEU A 215 10.19 -12.13 -2.39
C LEU A 215 9.37 -13.33 -1.88
N ARG A 216 8.78 -14.09 -2.79
CA ARG A 216 7.82 -15.14 -2.45
C ARG A 216 8.51 -16.47 -2.27
N MET A 217 9.04 -16.75 -1.07
CA MET A 217 9.59 -18.05 -0.74
C MET A 217 8.48 -19.07 -0.47
N ILE A 218 8.55 -20.22 -1.12
CA ILE A 218 7.56 -21.30 -0.99
C ILE A 218 8.25 -22.54 -0.41
N TYR A 219 7.66 -23.08 0.65
CA TYR A 219 8.10 -24.32 1.28
C TYR A 219 7.00 -25.37 1.23
N LYS A 220 7.30 -26.54 0.65
CA LYS A 220 6.45 -27.73 0.80
C LYS A 220 6.51 -28.18 2.25
N VAL A 221 5.38 -28.61 2.80
CA VAL A 221 5.30 -29.13 4.17
C VAL A 221 4.54 -30.42 4.21
N ASN A 222 4.90 -31.32 5.15
CA ASN A 222 4.26 -32.60 5.36
C ASN A 222 3.61 -32.67 6.74
N ASN A 223 2.84 -33.69 7.01
CA ASN A 223 2.18 -33.96 8.29
C ASN A 223 1.22 -32.87 8.79
N ILE A 224 0.83 -31.92 7.93
CA ILE A 224 -0.11 -30.88 8.24
C ILE A 224 -0.90 -30.47 6.99
N LYS A 225 -2.17 -30.12 7.17
CA LYS A 225 -3.02 -29.64 6.07
C LYS A 225 -2.90 -28.14 5.91
N THR A 226 -2.79 -27.70 4.68
CA THR A 226 -2.83 -26.30 4.28
C THR A 226 -4.06 -26.00 3.42
N LEU A 227 -4.26 -24.76 3.04
CA LEU A 227 -5.39 -24.39 2.17
C LEU A 227 -5.30 -25.09 0.82
N ASN A 228 -4.10 -25.37 0.31
CA ASN A 228 -3.90 -26.07 -0.96
C ASN A 228 -4.70 -27.37 -1.04
N THR A 229 -4.49 -28.29 -0.07
CA THR A 229 -5.19 -29.58 -0.08
C THR A 229 -6.65 -29.47 0.32
N LYS A 230 -7.02 -28.51 1.19
CA LYS A 230 -8.41 -28.28 1.58
C LYS A 230 -9.23 -27.73 0.42
N ALA A 231 -8.69 -26.78 -0.35
CA ALA A 231 -9.39 -26.13 -1.46
C ALA A 231 -9.39 -26.93 -2.77
N ASN A 232 -8.51 -27.93 -2.92
CA ASN A 232 -8.44 -28.75 -4.14
C ASN A 232 -9.47 -29.89 -4.18
N SER A 233 -10.25 -30.12 -3.13
CA SER A 233 -11.34 -31.10 -3.13
C SER A 233 -12.71 -30.41 -3.29
N LEU A 234 -13.64 -31.01 -4.05
CA LEU A 234 -15.01 -30.50 -4.21
C LEU A 234 -15.71 -30.37 -2.86
N LEU A 235 -15.59 -31.37 -2.00
CA LEU A 235 -16.16 -31.34 -0.65
C LEU A 235 -15.52 -30.21 0.19
N GLY A 236 -14.22 -30.02 0.08
CA GLY A 236 -13.51 -28.94 0.76
C GLY A 236 -14.00 -27.56 0.30
N LYS A 237 -14.17 -27.33 -1.00
CA LYS A 237 -14.75 -26.10 -1.55
C LYS A 237 -16.15 -25.84 -1.03
N LEU A 238 -17.00 -26.86 -1.01
CA LEU A 238 -18.37 -26.78 -0.47
C LEU A 238 -18.37 -26.38 1.00
N LEU A 239 -17.57 -27.08 1.84
CA LEU A 239 -17.47 -26.79 3.27
C LEU A 239 -16.93 -25.37 3.54
N ILE A 240 -15.94 -24.90 2.77
CA ILE A 240 -15.43 -23.53 2.85
C ILE A 240 -16.54 -22.53 2.53
N GLY A 241 -17.32 -22.78 1.47
CA GLY A 241 -18.46 -21.92 1.09
C GLY A 241 -19.52 -21.89 2.18
N MET A 242 -19.93 -23.04 2.72
CA MET A 242 -20.90 -23.14 3.81
C MET A 242 -20.43 -22.41 5.08
N GLU A 243 -19.17 -22.62 5.49
CA GLU A 243 -18.59 -21.92 6.64
C GLU A 243 -18.71 -20.39 6.48
N TYR A 244 -18.38 -19.89 5.30
CA TYR A 244 -18.48 -18.45 5.04
C TYR A 244 -19.93 -17.95 5.03
N VAL A 245 -20.85 -18.66 4.39
CA VAL A 245 -22.27 -18.26 4.34
C VAL A 245 -22.89 -18.19 5.73
N PHE A 246 -22.67 -19.21 6.58
CA PHE A 246 -23.31 -19.31 7.89
C PHE A 246 -22.58 -18.59 9.00
N LYS A 247 -21.22 -18.58 8.99
CA LYS A 247 -20.40 -18.09 10.11
C LYS A 247 -19.61 -16.83 9.78
N ARG A 248 -19.50 -16.46 8.49
CA ARG A 248 -18.61 -15.37 8.02
C ARG A 248 -17.18 -15.53 8.51
N SER A 249 -16.71 -16.80 8.54
CA SER A 249 -15.36 -17.22 8.94
C SER A 249 -14.76 -18.16 7.90
N GLY A 250 -13.59 -18.69 8.18
CA GLY A 250 -12.91 -19.63 7.30
C GLY A 250 -12.16 -18.95 6.14
N PRO A 251 -11.66 -19.75 5.18
CA PRO A 251 -10.77 -19.27 4.13
C PRO A 251 -11.31 -18.10 3.28
N MET A 252 -12.61 -18.01 3.07
CA MET A 252 -13.22 -16.89 2.30
C MET A 252 -13.25 -15.56 3.08
N SER A 253 -13.06 -15.58 4.40
CA SER A 253 -12.89 -14.36 5.21
C SER A 253 -11.42 -13.98 5.41
N MET A 254 -10.49 -14.76 4.88
CA MET A 254 -9.06 -14.61 5.09
C MET A 254 -8.52 -13.34 4.41
N ALA A 255 -7.68 -12.58 5.12
CA ALA A 255 -6.83 -11.60 4.47
C ALA A 255 -5.82 -12.32 3.54
N PRO A 256 -5.25 -11.64 2.54
CA PRO A 256 -4.25 -12.25 1.66
C PRO A 256 -3.13 -12.92 2.45
N SER A 257 -2.73 -12.34 3.59
CA SER A 257 -1.78 -12.93 4.54
C SER A 257 -2.35 -12.85 5.94
N GLN A 258 -2.11 -13.87 6.75
CA GLN A 258 -2.65 -13.94 8.10
C GLN A 258 -1.63 -13.56 9.16
N LEU A 259 -0.45 -14.15 9.07
CA LEU A 259 0.65 -13.93 9.99
C LEU A 259 1.61 -12.94 9.38
N GLY A 260 2.01 -11.94 10.17
CA GLY A 260 3.07 -11.00 9.86
C GLY A 260 4.27 -11.19 10.75
N ALA A 261 5.42 -10.81 10.27
CA ALA A 261 6.57 -10.59 11.11
C ALA A 261 7.35 -9.37 10.59
N PHE A 262 7.80 -8.56 11.51
CA PHE A 262 8.71 -7.45 11.22
C PHE A 262 10.06 -7.77 11.86
N ALA A 263 11.11 -7.63 11.08
CA ALA A 263 12.44 -8.07 11.48
C ALA A 263 13.54 -7.14 10.95
N TYR A 264 14.72 -7.30 11.47
CA TYR A 264 15.92 -6.63 10.98
C TYR A 264 16.60 -7.51 9.94
N SER A 265 16.96 -6.96 8.78
CA SER A 265 17.78 -7.66 7.79
C SER A 265 19.21 -7.87 8.29
N SER A 266 19.72 -6.92 9.08
CA SER A 266 21.03 -6.98 9.76
C SER A 266 20.97 -6.22 11.09
N PRO A 267 21.91 -6.48 12.02
CA PRO A 267 21.97 -5.78 13.30
C PRO A 267 22.20 -4.26 13.20
N ASP A 268 22.70 -3.78 12.06
CA ASP A 268 23.04 -2.37 11.83
C ASP A 268 21.81 -1.53 11.44
N GLN A 269 20.67 -2.15 11.17
CA GLN A 269 19.46 -1.42 10.82
C GLN A 269 18.91 -0.66 12.03
N PRO A 270 18.50 0.62 11.85
CA PRO A 270 18.01 1.45 12.96
C PRO A 270 16.64 1.01 13.49
N SER A 271 15.84 0.32 12.70
CA SER A 271 14.55 -0.29 13.06
C SER A 271 14.24 -1.47 12.15
N ALA A 272 13.23 -2.27 12.47
CA ALA A 272 12.83 -3.39 11.64
C ALA A 272 12.54 -2.92 10.21
N ASN A 273 13.29 -3.45 9.24
CA ASN A 273 13.22 -3.06 7.83
C ASN A 273 12.70 -4.17 6.91
N LEU A 274 12.30 -5.31 7.48
CA LEU A 274 11.66 -6.41 6.74
C LEU A 274 10.23 -6.61 7.22
N GLU A 275 9.31 -6.87 6.29
CA GLU A 275 7.95 -7.32 6.58
C GLU A 275 7.72 -8.68 5.95
N TYR A 276 7.25 -9.63 6.74
CA TYR A 276 6.80 -10.93 6.29
C TYR A 276 5.29 -10.98 6.14
N HIS A 277 4.85 -11.58 5.05
CA HIS A 277 3.48 -11.96 4.78
C HIS A 277 3.39 -13.48 4.65
N VAL A 278 2.99 -14.16 5.72
CA VAL A 278 2.97 -15.63 5.75
C VAL A 278 1.58 -16.15 5.48
N GLN A 279 1.49 -17.12 4.57
CA GLN A 279 0.24 -17.69 4.05
C GLN A 279 0.25 -19.22 4.16
N PRO A 280 -0.88 -19.86 4.58
CA PRO A 280 -1.01 -21.32 4.62
C PRO A 280 -1.37 -21.91 3.24
N LEU A 281 -0.77 -21.38 2.19
CA LEU A 281 -1.03 -21.73 0.79
C LEU A 281 0.15 -21.40 -0.10
N SER A 282 0.15 -21.96 -1.31
CA SER A 282 1.07 -21.56 -2.36
C SER A 282 0.41 -21.65 -3.75
N LEU A 283 0.87 -20.82 -4.65
CA LEU A 283 0.50 -20.75 -6.06
C LEU A 283 1.68 -20.20 -6.87
N GLU A 284 1.72 -20.46 -8.15
CA GLU A 284 2.82 -20.01 -8.99
C GLU A 284 2.81 -18.52 -9.19
N LYS A 285 1.66 -17.96 -9.61
CA LYS A 285 1.41 -16.52 -9.79
C LYS A 285 0.04 -16.14 -9.26
N PHE A 286 -0.14 -14.89 -8.86
CA PHE A 286 -1.44 -14.38 -8.45
C PHE A 286 -2.49 -14.55 -9.54
N GLY A 287 -3.63 -15.16 -9.15
CA GLY A 287 -4.74 -15.47 -10.06
C GLY A 287 -4.71 -16.87 -10.66
N GLU A 288 -3.64 -17.62 -10.46
CA GLU A 288 -3.56 -19.04 -10.84
C GLU A 288 -4.09 -19.98 -9.74
N ASP A 289 -4.27 -21.24 -10.09
CA ASP A 289 -4.71 -22.28 -9.16
C ASP A 289 -3.66 -22.54 -8.08
N LEU A 290 -4.13 -22.98 -6.92
CA LEU A 290 -3.26 -23.43 -5.83
C LEU A 290 -2.50 -24.68 -6.23
N HIS A 291 -1.23 -24.80 -5.82
CA HIS A 291 -0.46 -26.04 -5.98
C HIS A 291 -1.19 -27.25 -5.37
N SER A 292 -0.98 -28.42 -5.92
CA SER A 292 -1.62 -29.68 -5.47
C SER A 292 -1.06 -30.26 -4.17
N PHE A 293 0.08 -29.74 -3.69
CA PHE A 293 0.76 -30.17 -2.47
C PHE A 293 0.53 -29.20 -1.31
N ASN A 294 0.71 -29.67 -0.07
CA ASN A 294 0.70 -28.80 1.10
C ASN A 294 1.92 -27.90 1.09
N ALA A 295 1.70 -26.61 1.31
CA ALA A 295 2.78 -25.64 1.35
C ALA A 295 2.41 -24.39 2.18
N ILE A 296 3.45 -23.69 2.57
CA ILE A 296 3.38 -22.31 3.08
C ILE A 296 4.12 -21.38 2.12
N THR A 297 3.67 -20.15 2.02
CA THR A 297 4.42 -19.07 1.41
C THR A 297 4.83 -18.09 2.50
N ALA A 298 6.13 -17.89 2.65
CA ALA A 298 6.73 -16.84 3.48
C ALA A 298 7.25 -15.75 2.54
N SER A 299 6.39 -14.78 2.23
CA SER A 299 6.81 -13.63 1.42
C SER A 299 7.47 -12.61 2.33
N VAL A 300 8.60 -12.06 1.92
CA VAL A 300 9.32 -11.02 2.66
C VAL A 300 9.60 -9.83 1.76
N CYS A 301 9.48 -8.61 2.26
CA CYS A 301 9.82 -7.39 1.53
C CYS A 301 10.69 -6.45 2.36
N ASN A 302 11.54 -5.67 1.66
CA ASN A 302 12.22 -4.51 2.23
C ASN A 302 11.22 -3.38 2.42
N LEU A 303 11.05 -2.89 3.66
CA LEU A 303 10.12 -1.82 4.01
C LEU A 303 10.60 -0.43 3.61
N ARG A 304 11.91 -0.25 3.48
CA ARG A 304 12.53 1.04 3.12
C ARG A 304 13.43 0.90 1.90
N PRO A 305 12.83 0.61 0.72
CA PRO A 305 13.63 0.49 -0.50
C PRO A 305 14.30 1.83 -0.84
N THR A 306 15.55 1.75 -1.27
CA THR A 306 16.32 2.89 -1.77
C THR A 306 16.23 3.04 -3.29
N SER A 307 15.84 1.98 -4.00
CA SER A 307 15.51 2.04 -5.43
C SER A 307 14.36 3.00 -5.68
N ARG A 308 14.46 3.75 -6.78
CA ARG A 308 13.41 4.68 -7.24
C ARG A 308 13.07 4.38 -8.68
N GLY A 309 11.77 4.40 -8.95
CA GLY A 309 11.20 4.21 -10.27
C GLY A 309 10.39 5.40 -10.75
N SER A 310 9.69 5.20 -11.85
CA SER A 310 8.84 6.24 -12.43
C SER A 310 7.55 5.69 -13.04
N VAL A 311 6.60 6.59 -13.25
CA VAL A 311 5.32 6.36 -13.95
C VAL A 311 5.10 7.53 -14.90
N HIS A 312 4.89 7.25 -16.18
CA HIS A 312 4.61 8.30 -17.17
C HIS A 312 3.56 7.84 -18.16
N ILE A 313 2.79 8.76 -18.71
CA ILE A 313 1.89 8.45 -19.83
C ILE A 313 2.71 8.10 -21.09
N SER A 314 2.18 7.18 -21.87
CA SER A 314 2.75 6.83 -23.19
C SER A 314 2.09 7.59 -24.34
N SER A 315 0.94 8.22 -24.08
CA SER A 315 0.09 8.89 -25.07
C SER A 315 -0.90 9.82 -24.36
N ILE A 316 -1.52 10.74 -25.14
CA ILE A 316 -2.61 11.61 -24.66
C ILE A 316 -3.93 10.87 -24.47
N ASP A 317 -4.06 9.66 -25.02
CA ASP A 317 -5.25 8.84 -24.88
C ASP A 317 -5.44 8.40 -23.40
N PRO A 318 -6.56 8.74 -22.75
CA PRO A 318 -6.81 8.38 -21.36
C PRO A 318 -6.96 6.87 -21.11
N GLU A 319 -7.23 6.08 -22.16
CA GLU A 319 -7.32 4.61 -22.08
C GLU A 319 -5.98 3.92 -22.32
N ALA A 320 -4.99 4.64 -22.83
CA ALA A 320 -3.66 4.07 -23.05
C ALA A 320 -2.97 3.72 -21.71
N PRO A 321 -2.38 2.52 -21.59
CA PRO A 321 -1.66 2.15 -20.38
C PRO A 321 -0.40 3.04 -20.21
N PRO A 322 -0.11 3.48 -18.96
CA PRO A 322 1.12 4.21 -18.69
C PRO A 322 2.34 3.29 -18.72
N VAL A 323 3.50 3.87 -18.88
CA VAL A 323 4.79 3.20 -18.64
C VAL A 323 5.05 3.22 -17.14
N ILE A 324 5.12 2.05 -16.52
CA ILE A 324 5.42 1.88 -15.09
C ILE A 324 6.78 1.18 -15.00
N ALA A 325 7.76 1.88 -14.45
CA ALA A 325 9.14 1.40 -14.31
C ALA A 325 9.57 1.44 -12.83
N PRO A 326 9.28 0.40 -12.02
CA PRO A 326 9.57 0.41 -10.58
C PRO A 326 11.06 0.42 -10.26
N ASN A 327 11.91 -0.06 -11.19
CA ASN A 327 13.36 -0.10 -11.04
C ASN A 327 13.84 -0.85 -9.79
N TYR A 328 13.17 -1.95 -9.42
CA TYR A 328 13.48 -2.77 -8.25
C TYR A 328 14.94 -3.24 -8.25
N LEU A 329 15.53 -3.37 -7.05
CA LEU A 329 16.88 -3.88 -6.84
C LEU A 329 17.97 -3.10 -7.61
N SER A 330 17.73 -1.82 -7.90
CA SER A 330 18.69 -0.99 -8.64
C SER A 330 19.85 -0.51 -7.77
N THR A 331 19.70 -0.52 -6.45
CA THR A 331 20.74 -0.11 -5.49
C THR A 331 21.41 -1.32 -4.83
N ASP A 332 22.66 -1.15 -4.39
CA ASP A 332 23.38 -2.20 -3.69
C ASP A 332 22.75 -2.51 -2.32
N GLU A 333 22.19 -1.50 -1.66
CA GLU A 333 21.46 -1.68 -0.40
C GLU A 333 20.25 -2.59 -0.55
N ASP A 334 19.38 -2.33 -1.54
CA ASP A 334 18.21 -3.17 -1.80
C ASP A 334 18.61 -4.61 -2.16
N ARG A 335 19.69 -4.77 -2.94
CA ARG A 335 20.22 -6.09 -3.28
C ARG A 335 20.71 -6.85 -2.05
N LYS A 336 21.46 -6.15 -1.18
CA LYS A 336 21.94 -6.73 0.08
C LYS A 336 20.77 -7.14 0.98
N VAL A 337 19.80 -6.25 1.20
CA VAL A 337 18.61 -6.52 2.03
C VAL A 337 17.82 -7.70 1.46
N ALA A 338 17.71 -7.83 0.14
CA ALA A 338 17.04 -8.95 -0.50
C ALA A 338 17.74 -10.29 -0.19
N ALA A 339 19.07 -10.36 -0.36
CA ALA A 339 19.84 -11.56 -0.01
C ALA A 339 19.73 -11.92 1.48
N ASP A 340 19.87 -10.94 2.36
CA ASP A 340 19.78 -11.12 3.82
C ASP A 340 18.37 -11.59 4.25
N SER A 341 17.32 -11.08 3.58
CA SER A 341 15.93 -11.49 3.85
C SER A 341 15.67 -12.96 3.49
N LEU A 342 16.21 -13.44 2.37
CA LEU A 342 16.14 -14.85 2.00
C LEU A 342 16.87 -15.75 3.02
N ARG A 343 18.05 -15.33 3.49
CA ARG A 343 18.80 -16.04 4.55
C ARG A 343 18.03 -16.08 5.87
N LEU A 344 17.46 -14.95 6.28
CA LEU A 344 16.66 -14.92 7.51
C LEU A 344 15.43 -15.83 7.40
N THR A 345 14.77 -15.86 6.25
CA THR A 345 13.63 -16.78 6.03
C THR A 345 14.05 -18.24 6.18
N ARG A 346 15.19 -18.64 5.60
CA ARG A 346 15.75 -19.98 5.77
C ARG A 346 16.04 -20.28 7.24
N LYS A 347 16.68 -19.35 7.96
CA LYS A 347 16.94 -19.48 9.40
C LYS A 347 15.65 -19.73 10.20
N ILE A 348 14.57 -19.02 9.90
CA ILE A 348 13.27 -19.23 10.56
C ILE A 348 12.73 -20.63 10.26
N VAL A 349 12.78 -21.05 9.00
CA VAL A 349 12.24 -22.35 8.57
C VAL A 349 13.03 -23.53 9.12
N GLU A 350 14.32 -23.38 9.39
CA GLU A 350 15.19 -24.39 9.99
C GLU A 350 15.02 -24.56 11.51
N CYS A 351 14.25 -23.68 12.17
CA CYS A 351 14.02 -23.74 13.61
C CYS A 351 13.26 -25.01 14.05
N PRO A 352 13.49 -25.47 15.30
CA PRO A 352 12.92 -26.72 15.82
C PRO A 352 11.42 -26.86 15.66
N ALA A 353 10.64 -25.79 15.79
CA ALA A 353 9.18 -25.83 15.69
C ALA A 353 8.69 -26.34 14.32
N LEU A 354 9.40 -26.05 13.23
CA LEU A 354 9.03 -26.47 11.88
C LEU A 354 9.59 -27.85 11.47
N LYS A 355 10.60 -28.39 12.15
CA LYS A 355 11.24 -29.68 11.81
C LYS A 355 10.25 -30.86 11.68
N PRO A 356 9.21 -31.04 12.53
CA PRO A 356 8.24 -32.16 12.39
C PRO A 356 7.47 -32.10 11.06
N TYR A 357 7.41 -30.97 10.42
CA TYR A 357 6.68 -30.72 9.16
C TYR A 357 7.58 -30.82 7.94
N THR A 358 8.87 -31.15 8.13
CA THR A 358 9.86 -31.41 7.08
C THR A 358 9.79 -30.37 5.94
N PRO A 359 9.95 -29.06 6.23
CA PRO A 359 9.83 -28.04 5.20
C PRO A 359 10.92 -28.24 4.13
N ASP A 360 10.50 -28.18 2.87
CA ASP A 360 11.38 -28.31 1.72
C ASP A 360 11.22 -27.07 0.82
N GLU A 361 12.32 -26.32 0.62
CA GLU A 361 12.31 -25.08 -0.15
C GLU A 361 12.03 -25.37 -1.62
N TYR A 362 10.83 -25.00 -2.08
CA TYR A 362 10.38 -25.13 -3.47
C TYR A 362 10.81 -23.92 -4.31
N LYS A 363 10.71 -22.69 -3.72
CA LYS A 363 11.16 -21.42 -4.32
C LYS A 363 11.90 -20.59 -3.28
N PRO A 364 13.00 -19.93 -3.66
CA PRO A 364 13.70 -19.97 -4.96
C PRO A 364 14.44 -21.30 -5.22
N GLY A 365 14.78 -22.06 -4.19
CA GLY A 365 15.50 -23.32 -4.24
C GLY A 365 16.82 -23.26 -3.47
N LYS A 366 17.16 -24.36 -2.80
CA LYS A 366 18.32 -24.49 -1.90
C LYS A 366 19.68 -24.32 -2.59
N GLN A 367 19.74 -24.43 -3.90
CA GLN A 367 21.00 -24.32 -4.67
C GLN A 367 21.57 -22.91 -4.66
N PHE A 368 20.77 -21.87 -4.46
CA PHE A 368 21.22 -20.48 -4.43
C PHE A 368 21.78 -20.14 -3.04
N GLN A 369 23.09 -19.87 -2.93
CA GLN A 369 23.77 -19.66 -1.64
C GLN A 369 24.61 -18.38 -1.60
N THR A 370 25.30 -18.01 -2.66
CA THR A 370 26.11 -16.78 -2.72
C THR A 370 25.23 -15.53 -2.80
N ASP A 371 25.81 -14.37 -2.51
CA ASP A 371 25.08 -13.10 -2.62
C ASP A 371 24.55 -12.87 -4.03
N GLU A 372 25.38 -13.10 -5.05
CA GLU A 372 25.01 -12.93 -6.44
C GLU A 372 23.85 -13.87 -6.85
N GLU A 373 23.91 -15.13 -6.43
CA GLU A 373 22.85 -16.10 -6.68
C GLU A 373 21.54 -15.72 -5.99
N LEU A 374 21.62 -15.26 -4.72
CA LEU A 374 20.43 -14.85 -3.96
C LEU A 374 19.83 -13.56 -4.52
N ILE A 375 20.63 -12.58 -4.93
CA ILE A 375 20.16 -11.36 -5.57
C ILE A 375 19.43 -11.69 -6.89
N LYS A 376 20.05 -12.56 -7.71
CA LYS A 376 19.40 -13.02 -8.94
C LYS A 376 18.09 -13.74 -8.65
N ALA A 377 18.09 -14.67 -7.70
CA ALA A 377 16.90 -15.42 -7.29
C ALA A 377 15.80 -14.48 -6.74
N ALA A 378 16.17 -13.43 -5.99
CA ALA A 378 15.24 -12.41 -5.52
C ALA A 378 14.55 -11.68 -6.69
N GLY A 379 15.29 -11.34 -7.74
CA GLY A 379 14.73 -10.78 -8.96
C GLY A 379 13.76 -11.74 -9.67
N ASP A 380 14.09 -13.03 -9.71
CA ASP A 380 13.28 -14.06 -10.39
C ASP A 380 11.96 -14.37 -9.66
N ILE A 381 11.92 -14.32 -8.32
CA ILE A 381 10.73 -14.61 -7.50
C ILE A 381 10.01 -13.35 -7.00
N GLY A 382 10.63 -12.18 -7.22
CA GLY A 382 10.12 -10.89 -6.75
C GLY A 382 8.87 -10.45 -7.51
N THR A 383 7.93 -9.89 -6.79
CA THR A 383 6.73 -9.26 -7.37
C THR A 383 6.25 -8.11 -6.50
N THR A 384 5.53 -7.16 -7.09
CA THR A 384 4.89 -6.10 -6.33
C THR A 384 3.94 -6.67 -5.26
N ILE A 385 3.84 -6.00 -4.11
CA ILE A 385 2.79 -6.25 -3.13
C ILE A 385 1.65 -5.21 -3.24
N PHE A 386 1.65 -4.44 -4.34
CA PHE A 386 0.64 -3.43 -4.67
C PHE A 386 0.61 -2.24 -3.68
N HIS A 387 1.79 -1.73 -3.34
CA HIS A 387 1.98 -0.57 -2.48
C HIS A 387 2.64 0.63 -3.21
N PRO A 388 2.30 0.95 -4.49
CA PRO A 388 2.96 2.05 -5.19
C PRO A 388 2.64 3.39 -4.52
N VAL A 389 3.67 4.20 -4.27
CA VAL A 389 3.56 5.52 -3.62
C VAL A 389 4.59 6.52 -4.21
N GLY A 390 4.46 7.78 -3.85
CA GLY A 390 5.54 8.76 -3.96
C GLY A 390 5.65 9.51 -5.28
N THR A 391 4.79 9.22 -6.26
CA THR A 391 4.88 9.74 -7.63
C THR A 391 4.42 11.21 -7.81
N CYS A 392 3.88 11.82 -6.76
CA CYS A 392 3.58 13.25 -6.65
C CYS A 392 4.00 13.72 -5.25
N LYS A 393 5.26 13.45 -4.84
CA LYS A 393 5.69 13.60 -3.45
C LYS A 393 5.51 15.02 -2.92
N MET A 394 5.15 15.12 -1.64
CA MET A 394 5.28 16.35 -0.86
C MET A 394 6.78 16.68 -0.65
N GLY A 395 7.10 17.96 -0.52
CA GLY A 395 8.45 18.36 -0.18
C GLY A 395 8.52 19.81 0.25
N ARG A 396 9.73 20.26 0.62
CA ARG A 396 10.07 21.64 0.97
C ARG A 396 10.16 22.49 -0.31
N ASP A 397 10.14 23.81 -0.14
CA ASP A 397 10.22 24.74 -1.27
C ASP A 397 11.55 24.69 -2.03
N ASP A 398 12.61 24.24 -1.37
CA ASP A 398 13.95 24.06 -1.95
C ASP A 398 14.15 22.69 -2.63
N ASP A 399 13.15 21.79 -2.59
CA ASP A 399 13.21 20.49 -3.30
C ASP A 399 12.63 20.66 -4.73
N PRO A 400 13.47 20.66 -5.78
CA PRO A 400 13.01 20.84 -7.15
C PRO A 400 12.16 19.68 -7.67
N MET A 401 12.20 18.53 -6.97
CA MET A 401 11.41 17.35 -7.31
C MET A 401 10.14 17.22 -6.48
N ALA A 402 9.82 18.21 -5.62
CA ALA A 402 8.56 18.23 -4.91
C ALA A 402 7.43 18.69 -5.83
N VAL A 403 6.41 17.82 -5.97
CA VAL A 403 5.18 18.12 -6.73
C VAL A 403 4.19 18.88 -5.87
N LEU A 404 4.14 18.54 -4.58
CA LEU A 404 3.20 19.12 -3.61
C LEU A 404 3.93 19.90 -2.52
N ASP A 405 3.26 20.89 -1.97
CA ASP A 405 3.64 21.46 -0.68
C ASP A 405 3.15 20.59 0.50
N SER A 406 3.46 20.98 1.73
CA SER A 406 3.04 20.25 2.94
C SER A 406 1.53 20.27 3.19
N GLN A 407 0.78 21.08 2.46
CA GLN A 407 -0.68 21.14 2.49
C GLN A 407 -1.33 20.40 1.32
N LEU A 408 -0.57 19.56 0.62
CA LEU A 408 -1.00 18.74 -0.50
C LEU A 408 -1.39 19.52 -1.76
N ARG A 409 -1.10 20.83 -1.84
CA ARG A 409 -1.38 21.67 -3.01
C ARG A 409 -0.33 21.43 -4.09
N VAL A 410 -0.78 21.34 -5.34
CA VAL A 410 0.11 21.20 -6.50
C VAL A 410 0.87 22.52 -6.71
N ARG A 411 2.19 22.45 -6.74
CA ARG A 411 3.05 23.62 -6.90
C ARG A 411 2.80 24.32 -8.23
N GLY A 412 2.68 25.64 -8.19
CA GLY A 412 2.45 26.47 -9.37
C GLY A 412 1.04 26.37 -9.98
N ILE A 413 0.12 25.63 -9.38
CA ILE A 413 -1.28 25.54 -9.79
C ILE A 413 -2.17 25.91 -8.60
N HIS A 414 -3.09 26.84 -8.81
CA HIS A 414 -4.05 27.25 -7.79
C HIS A 414 -5.28 26.34 -7.80
N HIS A 415 -5.91 26.13 -6.64
CA HIS A 415 -7.13 25.35 -6.44
C HIS A 415 -7.04 23.90 -6.94
N LEU A 416 -5.86 23.27 -6.74
CA LEU A 416 -5.63 21.88 -7.04
C LEU A 416 -4.82 21.22 -5.92
N ARG A 417 -5.33 20.11 -5.38
CA ARG A 417 -4.58 19.23 -4.46
C ARG A 417 -4.52 17.79 -4.99
N VAL A 418 -3.47 17.08 -4.59
CA VAL A 418 -3.39 15.61 -4.76
C VAL A 418 -3.46 14.95 -3.39
N VAL A 419 -4.47 14.09 -3.20
CA VAL A 419 -4.78 13.49 -1.90
C VAL A 419 -4.88 11.98 -2.05
N ASP A 420 -3.75 11.33 -2.16
CA ASP A 420 -3.62 9.87 -2.25
C ASP A 420 -2.19 9.42 -1.93
N ALA A 421 -1.88 8.14 -2.19
CA ALA A 421 -0.58 7.56 -1.90
C ALA A 421 0.59 8.19 -2.69
N SER A 422 0.32 8.87 -3.80
CA SER A 422 1.37 9.57 -4.58
C SER A 422 2.03 10.70 -3.79
N ALA A 423 1.31 11.26 -2.80
CA ALA A 423 1.79 12.38 -1.99
C ALA A 423 2.89 11.99 -0.99
N MET A 424 3.06 10.72 -0.67
CA MET A 424 4.07 10.25 0.30
C MET A 424 5.48 10.59 -0.17
N PRO A 425 6.31 11.29 0.63
CA PRO A 425 7.73 11.50 0.29
C PRO A 425 8.52 10.20 0.27
N THR A 426 8.24 9.35 1.27
CA THR A 426 8.79 7.99 1.43
C THR A 426 7.68 7.02 1.77
N ILE A 427 7.84 5.77 1.33
CA ILE A 427 6.91 4.68 1.64
C ILE A 427 6.95 4.38 3.15
N THR A 428 5.79 4.11 3.75
CA THR A 428 5.69 3.73 5.16
C THR A 428 6.06 2.27 5.39
N SER A 429 6.59 1.96 6.58
CA SER A 429 7.02 0.61 6.99
C SER A 429 5.84 -0.32 7.29
N GLY A 430 5.11 -0.71 6.23
CA GLY A 430 3.95 -1.59 6.25
C GLY A 430 2.99 -1.35 5.08
N ASN A 431 1.79 -1.93 5.17
CA ASN A 431 0.76 -1.76 4.15
C ASN A 431 0.28 -0.32 4.06
N THR A 432 0.18 0.23 2.86
CA THR A 432 -0.01 1.67 2.60
C THR A 432 -1.46 2.18 2.68
N ALA A 433 -2.45 1.30 2.90
CA ALA A 433 -3.87 1.71 2.88
C ALA A 433 -4.24 2.64 4.04
N ALA A 434 -3.81 2.37 5.27
CA ALA A 434 -4.10 3.23 6.42
C ALA A 434 -3.34 4.57 6.35
N PRO A 435 -2.04 4.64 5.99
CA PRO A 435 -1.36 5.89 5.73
C PRO A 435 -2.04 6.77 4.67
N THR A 436 -2.57 6.16 3.59
CA THR A 436 -3.33 6.90 2.57
C THR A 436 -4.62 7.51 3.15
N MET A 437 -5.34 6.78 4.02
CA MET A 437 -6.50 7.32 4.73
C MET A 437 -6.12 8.44 5.70
N MET A 438 -4.96 8.35 6.36
CA MET A 438 -4.45 9.41 7.23
C MET A 438 -4.12 10.69 6.45
N ILE A 439 -3.55 10.57 5.24
CA ILE A 439 -3.35 11.70 4.32
C ILE A 439 -4.71 12.34 3.96
N ALA A 440 -5.72 11.52 3.63
CA ALA A 440 -7.06 12.01 3.32
C ALA A 440 -7.72 12.71 4.52
N GLN A 441 -7.53 12.20 5.74
CA GLN A 441 -8.00 12.86 6.96
C GLN A 441 -7.30 14.22 7.17
N ARG A 442 -6.00 14.32 6.90
CA ARG A 442 -5.28 15.61 6.94
C ARG A 442 -5.83 16.58 5.90
N ALA A 443 -6.08 16.12 4.68
CA ALA A 443 -6.68 16.96 3.63
C ALA A 443 -8.07 17.47 4.04
N ALA A 444 -8.90 16.62 4.66
CA ALA A 444 -10.22 17.04 5.16
C ALA A 444 -10.10 18.12 6.27
N GLU A 445 -9.11 17.99 7.17
CA GLU A 445 -8.82 19.02 8.17
C GLU A 445 -8.45 20.36 7.50
N LEU A 446 -7.60 20.35 6.45
CA LEU A 446 -7.19 21.55 5.72
C LEU A 446 -8.37 22.22 5.02
N LEU A 447 -9.17 21.44 4.29
CA LEU A 447 -10.33 21.94 3.52
C LEU A 447 -11.46 22.51 4.41
N THR A 448 -11.54 22.11 5.66
CA THR A 448 -12.57 22.60 6.60
C THR A 448 -12.09 23.75 7.47
N SER A 449 -10.80 24.07 7.45
CA SER A 449 -10.20 25.19 8.21
C SER A 449 -9.93 26.43 7.33
N GLU A 450 -10.05 26.33 6.03
CA GLU A 450 -10.04 27.41 5.04
C GLU A 450 -11.48 27.91 4.78
#